data_d1a2ebb2acbd28d919eb7faf9ed27e41
#
_entry.id   d1a2ebb2acbd28d919eb7faf9ed27e41
#
_cell.length_a   1.000
_cell.length_b   1.000
_cell.length_c   1.000
_cell.angle_alpha   90.00
_cell.angle_beta   90.00
_cell.angle_gamma   90.00
#
_symmetry.space_group_name_H-M   'P 1'
#
loop_
_entity.id
_entity.type
_entity.pdbx_description
1 polymer ?
#
loop_
_entity_poly.entity_id
_entity_poly.type
_entity_poly.pdbx_seq_one_letter_code
_entity_poly.pdbx_strand_id
1 'polypeptide(L)'
;DIPSHIKIVAGLLFIIIAVSTDISNWIAFIAYFGIIFTVIKIAQLPLITVAKRSLIEIPFIFFALLMPFFGSGEKFQIVSLEIYREGFLAGVNIVTKGTIGILIAINLSATTTAREILRGLEILKLPTPMVQIASFMLRYVNVVNDEMQRMSVARQSRGFEATGIRDWPVLATAAGALFIRSYERGERVHLAMLARGFNGELPKDIKITNDKKYWISALVIPLLALIVLLLTWQLGSYNA
;
A
#
# COMPACT_ATOMS: atom_id res chain seq x y z
N ASP A 1 12.61 2.66 -17.34
CA ASP A 1 11.73 2.93 -16.18
C ASP A 1 10.32 3.25 -16.65
N ILE A 2 9.35 2.44 -16.18
CA ILE A 2 7.93 2.64 -16.51
C ILE A 2 7.39 3.81 -15.66
N PRO A 3 6.62 4.76 -16.24
CA PRO A 3 6.01 5.86 -15.50
C PRO A 3 5.12 5.40 -14.35
N SER A 4 5.12 6.12 -13.22
CA SER A 4 4.44 5.74 -11.99
C SER A 4 2.91 5.57 -12.13
N HIS A 5 2.25 6.45 -12.90
CA HIS A 5 0.81 6.36 -13.15
C HIS A 5 0.42 5.04 -13.85
N ILE A 6 1.25 4.55 -14.76
CA ILE A 6 1.02 3.29 -15.47
C ILE A 6 1.22 2.10 -14.53
N LYS A 7 2.27 2.13 -13.67
CA LYS A 7 2.49 1.10 -12.65
C LYS A 7 1.32 1.00 -11.67
N ILE A 8 0.78 2.15 -11.24
CA ILE A 8 -0.37 2.20 -10.32
C ILE A 8 -1.60 1.56 -10.99
N VAL A 9 -1.91 1.93 -12.23
CA VAL A 9 -3.07 1.37 -12.95
C VAL A 9 -2.89 -0.13 -13.18
N ALA A 10 -1.72 -0.57 -13.64
CA ALA A 10 -1.44 -1.99 -13.87
C ALA A 10 -1.53 -2.82 -12.58
N GLY A 11 -1.01 -2.31 -11.47
CA GLY A 11 -1.11 -2.96 -10.16
C GLY A 11 -2.54 -3.05 -9.65
N LEU A 12 -3.33 -1.98 -9.77
CA LEU A 12 -4.73 -1.97 -9.38
C LEU A 12 -5.57 -2.94 -10.22
N LEU A 13 -5.38 -2.94 -11.54
CA LEU A 13 -6.07 -3.89 -12.42
C LEU A 13 -5.75 -5.34 -12.05
N PHE A 14 -4.48 -5.64 -11.79
CA PHE A 14 -4.09 -6.98 -11.37
C PHE A 14 -4.76 -7.39 -10.05
N ILE A 15 -4.80 -6.50 -9.06
CA ILE A 15 -5.47 -6.75 -7.78
C ILE A 15 -6.95 -7.02 -8.00
N ILE A 16 -7.64 -6.21 -8.81
CA ILE A 16 -9.07 -6.38 -9.12
C ILE A 16 -9.31 -7.75 -9.74
N ILE A 17 -8.50 -8.17 -10.72
CA ILE A 17 -8.60 -9.47 -11.37
C ILE A 17 -8.39 -10.61 -10.35
N ALA A 18 -7.34 -10.52 -9.53
CA ALA A 18 -7.04 -11.53 -8.52
C ALA A 18 -8.14 -11.66 -7.45
N VAL A 19 -8.73 -10.53 -7.02
CA VAL A 19 -9.85 -10.53 -6.06
C VAL A 19 -11.13 -11.09 -6.67
N SER A 20 -11.37 -10.85 -7.96
CA SER A 20 -12.54 -11.38 -8.69
C SER A 20 -12.43 -12.89 -8.99
N THR A 21 -11.26 -13.50 -8.82
CA THR A 21 -11.06 -14.94 -9.05
C THR A 21 -11.64 -15.74 -7.89
N ASP A 22 -12.40 -16.80 -8.20
CA ASP A 22 -12.91 -17.73 -7.18
C ASP A 22 -11.78 -18.58 -6.59
N ILE A 23 -11.86 -18.85 -5.28
CA ILE A 23 -10.84 -19.63 -4.56
C ILE A 23 -10.73 -21.08 -5.06
N SER A 24 -11.79 -21.63 -5.65
CA SER A 24 -11.82 -22.96 -6.25
C SER A 24 -10.81 -23.10 -7.39
N ASN A 25 -10.40 -22.00 -8.03
CA ASN A 25 -9.46 -21.97 -9.14
C ASN A 25 -8.00 -21.82 -8.66
N TRP A 26 -7.51 -22.77 -7.87
CA TRP A 26 -6.14 -22.77 -7.32
C TRP A 26 -5.04 -22.64 -8.38
N ILE A 27 -5.27 -23.13 -9.60
CA ILE A 27 -4.35 -23.02 -10.74
C ILE A 27 -4.14 -21.54 -11.11
N ALA A 28 -5.21 -20.72 -11.07
CA ALA A 28 -5.12 -19.28 -11.34
C ALA A 28 -4.22 -18.58 -10.31
N PHE A 29 -4.35 -18.92 -9.03
CA PHE A 29 -3.53 -18.32 -7.98
C PHE A 29 -2.06 -18.69 -8.11
N ILE A 30 -1.73 -19.95 -8.48
CA ILE A 30 -0.34 -20.35 -8.77
C ILE A 30 0.22 -19.51 -9.93
N ALA A 31 -0.56 -19.31 -10.99
CA ALA A 31 -0.14 -18.47 -12.12
C ALA A 31 0.07 -17.02 -11.70
N TYR A 32 -0.81 -16.45 -10.86
CA TYR A 32 -0.65 -15.08 -10.34
C TYR A 32 0.61 -14.92 -9.50
N PHE A 33 0.91 -15.87 -8.61
CA PHE A 33 2.17 -15.88 -7.86
C PHE A 33 3.38 -15.99 -8.78
N GLY A 34 3.31 -16.80 -9.83
CA GLY A 34 4.36 -16.90 -10.85
C GLY A 34 4.61 -15.58 -11.58
N ILE A 35 3.54 -14.87 -11.97
CA ILE A 35 3.64 -13.56 -12.60
C ILE A 35 4.28 -12.55 -11.64
N ILE A 36 3.80 -12.47 -10.39
CA ILE A 36 4.33 -11.55 -9.37
C ILE A 36 5.80 -11.84 -9.09
N PHE A 37 6.18 -13.11 -8.95
CA PHE A 37 7.56 -13.51 -8.73
C PHE A 37 8.48 -13.12 -9.89
N THR A 38 8.00 -13.25 -11.12
CA THR A 38 8.70 -12.79 -12.32
C THR A 38 8.91 -11.27 -12.29
N VAL A 39 7.87 -10.50 -11.90
CA VAL A 39 7.98 -9.04 -11.76
C VAL A 39 8.97 -8.65 -10.68
N ILE A 40 8.97 -9.32 -9.52
CA ILE A 40 9.92 -9.10 -8.42
C ILE A 40 11.36 -9.36 -8.89
N LYS A 41 11.60 -10.41 -9.67
CA LYS A 41 12.91 -10.72 -10.25
C LYS A 41 13.37 -9.67 -11.26
N ILE A 42 12.48 -9.24 -12.15
CA ILE A 42 12.77 -8.18 -13.13
C ILE A 42 13.09 -6.85 -12.42
N ALA A 43 12.38 -6.56 -11.32
CA ALA A 43 12.61 -5.40 -10.49
C ALA A 43 13.89 -5.50 -9.62
N GLN A 44 14.59 -6.64 -9.67
CA GLN A 44 15.82 -6.93 -8.90
C GLN A 44 15.65 -6.71 -7.37
N LEU A 45 14.46 -6.96 -6.84
CA LEU A 45 14.20 -6.80 -5.43
C LEU A 45 14.74 -8.00 -4.64
N PRO A 46 15.50 -7.77 -3.55
CA PRO A 46 15.98 -8.86 -2.72
C PRO A 46 14.80 -9.56 -2.02
N LEU A 47 14.67 -10.86 -2.24
CA LEU A 47 13.55 -11.66 -1.71
C LEU A 47 13.43 -11.57 -0.19
N ILE A 48 14.56 -11.44 0.52
CA ILE A 48 14.60 -11.26 1.97
C ILE A 48 13.87 -9.96 2.38
N THR A 49 14.04 -8.88 1.61
CA THR A 49 13.37 -7.61 1.88
C THR A 49 11.86 -7.72 1.62
N VAL A 50 11.47 -8.42 0.55
CA VAL A 50 10.05 -8.68 0.26
C VAL A 50 9.44 -9.50 1.38
N ALA A 51 10.07 -10.61 1.80
CA ALA A 51 9.60 -11.45 2.89
C ALA A 51 9.49 -10.70 4.22
N LYS A 52 10.48 -9.87 4.58
CA LYS A 52 10.41 -9.04 5.79
C LYS A 52 9.26 -8.02 5.74
N ARG A 53 8.99 -7.43 4.59
CA ARG A 53 7.87 -6.48 4.43
C ARG A 53 6.51 -7.19 4.43
N SER A 54 6.43 -8.44 3.96
CA SER A 54 5.21 -9.25 4.01
C SER A 54 4.81 -9.63 5.44
N LEU A 55 5.69 -9.48 6.44
CA LEU A 55 5.33 -9.67 7.86
C LEU A 55 4.19 -8.74 8.33
N ILE A 56 3.90 -7.68 7.61
CA ILE A 56 2.71 -6.82 7.86
C ILE A 56 1.40 -7.59 7.70
N GLU A 57 1.43 -8.76 7.05
CA GLU A 57 0.28 -9.64 6.85
C GLU A 57 -0.05 -10.50 8.09
N ILE A 58 0.83 -10.58 9.07
CA ILE A 58 0.65 -11.42 10.28
C ILE A 58 -0.74 -11.26 10.93
N PRO A 59 -1.29 -10.06 11.14
CA PRO A 59 -2.63 -9.91 11.71
C PRO A 59 -3.71 -10.57 10.85
N PHE A 60 -3.60 -10.49 9.52
CA PHE A 60 -4.55 -11.12 8.60
C PHE A 60 -4.43 -12.64 8.61
N ILE A 61 -3.21 -13.17 8.68
CA ILE A 61 -2.95 -14.61 8.85
C ILE A 61 -3.56 -15.10 10.16
N PHE A 62 -3.43 -14.33 11.24
CA PHE A 62 -4.04 -14.67 12.52
C PHE A 62 -5.58 -14.77 12.43
N PHE A 63 -6.23 -13.79 11.79
CA PHE A 63 -7.66 -13.85 11.56
C PHE A 63 -8.07 -15.01 10.65
N ALA A 64 -7.31 -15.28 9.60
CA ALA A 64 -7.55 -16.39 8.71
C ALA A 64 -7.44 -17.74 9.42
N LEU A 65 -6.53 -17.87 10.39
CA LEU A 65 -6.38 -19.06 11.22
C LEU A 65 -7.57 -19.27 12.18
N LEU A 66 -8.25 -18.21 12.56
CA LEU A 66 -9.47 -18.29 13.40
C LEU A 66 -10.72 -18.64 12.60
N MET A 67 -10.77 -18.31 11.31
CA MET A 67 -11.96 -18.53 10.46
C MET A 67 -12.47 -19.98 10.45
N PRO A 68 -11.64 -21.04 10.42
CA PRO A 68 -12.09 -22.43 10.46
C PRO A 68 -12.92 -22.78 11.70
N PHE A 69 -12.75 -22.05 12.79
CA PHE A 69 -13.47 -22.30 14.06
C PHE A 69 -14.82 -21.56 14.15
N PHE A 70 -15.02 -20.51 13.34
CA PHE A 70 -16.22 -19.66 13.35
C PHE A 70 -17.10 -19.85 12.12
N GLY A 71 -16.81 -20.81 11.26
CA GLY A 71 -17.59 -21.10 10.06
C GLY A 71 -18.93 -21.75 10.35
N SER A 72 -19.81 -21.78 9.34
CA SER A 72 -21.04 -22.57 9.28
C SER A 72 -20.92 -23.57 8.13
N GLY A 73 -21.56 -24.74 8.23
CA GLY A 73 -21.57 -25.74 7.16
C GLY A 73 -21.05 -27.10 7.59
N GLU A 74 -20.57 -27.91 6.61
CA GLU A 74 -20.07 -29.25 6.86
C GLU A 74 -18.84 -29.24 7.77
N LYS A 75 -18.91 -30.04 8.84
CA LYS A 75 -17.82 -30.18 9.82
C LYS A 75 -16.86 -31.30 9.40
N PHE A 76 -15.60 -31.01 9.35
CA PHE A 76 -14.53 -31.99 9.28
C PHE A 76 -13.88 -32.14 10.65
N GLN A 77 -13.80 -33.37 11.16
CA GLN A 77 -13.01 -33.68 12.36
C GLN A 77 -11.58 -33.99 11.96
N ILE A 78 -10.66 -33.10 12.34
CA ILE A 78 -9.21 -33.37 12.27
C ILE A 78 -8.68 -33.41 13.70
N VAL A 79 -8.28 -34.60 14.17
CA VAL A 79 -7.61 -34.82 15.48
C VAL A 79 -8.34 -34.08 16.64
N SER A 80 -9.63 -34.35 16.87
CA SER A 80 -10.46 -33.80 17.98
C SER A 80 -10.86 -32.32 17.87
N LEU A 81 -10.56 -31.62 16.76
CA LEU A 81 -11.01 -30.26 16.48
C LEU A 81 -12.10 -30.28 15.41
N GLU A 82 -13.23 -29.64 15.69
CA GLU A 82 -14.28 -29.44 14.72
C GLU A 82 -13.90 -28.22 13.85
N ILE A 83 -13.61 -28.45 12.57
CA ILE A 83 -13.24 -27.44 11.59
C ILE A 83 -14.35 -27.37 10.55
N TYR A 84 -14.84 -26.15 10.29
CA TYR A 84 -15.80 -25.90 9.23
C TYR A 84 -15.09 -25.73 7.89
N ARG A 85 -15.52 -26.48 6.87
CA ARG A 85 -14.93 -26.44 5.52
C ARG A 85 -15.01 -25.05 4.92
N GLU A 86 -16.17 -24.39 5.04
CA GLU A 86 -16.36 -23.03 4.52
C GLU A 86 -15.45 -22.02 5.22
N GLY A 87 -15.28 -22.13 6.54
CA GLY A 87 -14.35 -21.29 7.30
C GLY A 87 -12.90 -21.50 6.87
N PHE A 88 -12.48 -22.73 6.60
CA PHE A 88 -11.13 -23.00 6.10
C PHE A 88 -10.89 -22.39 4.71
N LEU A 89 -11.83 -22.56 3.77
CA LEU A 89 -11.74 -21.95 2.44
C LEU A 89 -11.75 -20.42 2.52
N ALA A 90 -12.56 -19.84 3.40
CA ALA A 90 -12.57 -18.38 3.64
C ALA A 90 -11.22 -17.89 4.18
N GLY A 91 -10.62 -18.60 5.12
CA GLY A 91 -9.28 -18.30 5.65
C GLY A 91 -8.21 -18.33 4.57
N VAL A 92 -8.17 -19.40 3.76
CA VAL A 92 -7.25 -19.53 2.63
C VAL A 92 -7.46 -18.40 1.61
N ASN A 93 -8.71 -18.03 1.34
CA ASN A 93 -9.05 -16.93 0.42
C ASN A 93 -8.49 -15.59 0.90
N ILE A 94 -8.67 -15.27 2.19
CA ILE A 94 -8.15 -14.04 2.79
C ILE A 94 -6.63 -13.98 2.68
N VAL A 95 -5.93 -15.04 3.07
CA VAL A 95 -4.46 -15.07 3.01
C VAL A 95 -3.98 -14.96 1.56
N THR A 96 -4.52 -15.76 0.65
CA THR A 96 -4.06 -15.79 -0.74
C THR A 96 -4.25 -14.45 -1.43
N LYS A 97 -5.44 -13.87 -1.33
CA LYS A 97 -5.74 -12.55 -1.94
C LYS A 97 -5.02 -11.42 -1.24
N GLY A 98 -4.89 -11.50 0.10
CA GLY A 98 -4.12 -10.56 0.91
C GLY A 98 -2.65 -10.55 0.50
N THR A 99 -2.01 -11.72 0.43
CA THR A 99 -0.61 -11.85 0.02
C THR A 99 -0.37 -11.27 -1.38
N ILE A 100 -1.26 -11.56 -2.34
CA ILE A 100 -1.17 -10.97 -3.69
C ILE A 100 -1.21 -9.44 -3.63
N GLY A 101 -2.17 -8.87 -2.91
CA GLY A 101 -2.29 -7.42 -2.77
C GLY A 101 -1.06 -6.79 -2.12
N ILE A 102 -0.55 -7.39 -1.06
CA ILE A 102 0.65 -6.93 -0.34
C ILE A 102 1.90 -7.03 -1.22
N LEU A 103 2.09 -8.12 -1.95
CA LEU A 103 3.24 -8.27 -2.86
C LEU A 103 3.24 -7.22 -3.96
N ILE A 104 2.07 -6.89 -4.52
CA ILE A 104 1.93 -5.82 -5.52
C ILE A 104 2.24 -4.45 -4.89
N ALA A 105 1.71 -4.17 -3.69
CA ALA A 105 1.98 -2.93 -2.96
C ALA A 105 3.48 -2.78 -2.61
N ILE A 106 4.12 -3.86 -2.16
CA ILE A 106 5.57 -3.90 -1.90
C ILE A 106 6.36 -3.61 -3.17
N ASN A 107 5.99 -4.24 -4.29
CA ASN A 107 6.65 -4.03 -5.57
C ASN A 107 6.53 -2.56 -6.00
N LEU A 108 5.34 -1.97 -5.94
CA LEU A 108 5.11 -0.57 -6.28
C LEU A 108 5.93 0.36 -5.38
N SER A 109 5.90 0.16 -4.04
CA SER A 109 6.60 1.02 -3.10
C SER A 109 8.13 0.87 -3.14
N ALA A 110 8.63 -0.28 -3.56
CA ALA A 110 10.07 -0.52 -3.70
C ALA A 110 10.65 0.01 -5.02
N THR A 111 9.82 0.10 -6.07
CA THR A 111 10.25 0.54 -7.41
C THR A 111 9.86 1.96 -7.75
N THR A 112 9.17 2.67 -6.85
CA THR A 112 8.61 4.00 -7.13
C THR A 112 8.68 4.86 -5.87
N THR A 113 9.27 6.04 -5.98
CA THR A 113 9.36 6.96 -4.84
C THR A 113 7.99 7.57 -4.51
N ALA A 114 7.80 7.99 -3.25
CA ALA A 114 6.53 8.61 -2.83
C ALA A 114 6.18 9.86 -3.67
N ARG A 115 7.18 10.63 -4.12
CA ARG A 115 6.97 11.78 -5.02
C ARG A 115 6.46 11.35 -6.39
N GLU A 116 7.01 10.27 -6.93
CA GLU A 116 6.57 9.73 -8.23
C GLU A 116 5.16 9.15 -8.13
N ILE A 117 4.81 8.51 -7.00
CA ILE A 117 3.44 8.05 -6.76
C ILE A 117 2.47 9.23 -6.77
N LEU A 118 2.78 10.33 -6.06
CA LEU A 118 1.94 11.53 -6.07
C LEU A 118 1.80 12.14 -7.47
N ARG A 119 2.89 12.21 -8.25
CA ARG A 119 2.84 12.64 -9.64
C ARG A 119 1.97 11.72 -10.49
N GLY A 120 2.08 10.40 -10.27
CA GLY A 120 1.23 9.42 -10.95
C GLY A 120 -0.25 9.63 -10.65
N LEU A 121 -0.60 9.86 -9.39
CA LEU A 121 -1.97 10.15 -8.96
C LEU A 121 -2.50 11.48 -9.53
N GLU A 122 -1.65 12.49 -9.66
CA GLU A 122 -2.02 13.76 -10.32
C GLU A 122 -2.38 13.54 -11.80
N ILE A 123 -1.58 12.75 -12.52
CA ILE A 123 -1.84 12.37 -13.92
C ILE A 123 -3.16 11.59 -14.03
N LEU A 124 -3.47 10.75 -13.04
CA LEU A 124 -4.74 10.02 -12.93
C LEU A 124 -5.93 10.87 -12.48
N LYS A 125 -5.76 12.21 -12.50
CA LYS A 125 -6.80 13.21 -12.18
C LYS A 125 -7.27 13.18 -10.72
N LEU A 126 -6.39 12.82 -9.77
CA LEU A 126 -6.67 13.06 -8.36
C LEU A 126 -6.86 14.59 -8.14
N PRO A 127 -7.81 15.04 -7.29
CA PRO A 127 -8.02 16.47 -7.04
C PRO A 127 -6.73 17.19 -6.67
N THR A 128 -6.42 18.27 -7.37
CA THR A 128 -5.17 19.04 -7.22
C THR A 128 -4.87 19.44 -5.75
N PRO A 129 -5.85 19.87 -4.92
CA PRO A 129 -5.58 20.20 -3.53
C PRO A 129 -5.04 19.00 -2.72
N MET A 130 -5.53 17.78 -2.98
CA MET A 130 -5.05 16.58 -2.28
C MET A 130 -3.59 16.27 -2.63
N VAL A 131 -3.22 16.38 -3.90
CA VAL A 131 -1.83 16.16 -4.35
C VAL A 131 -0.91 17.21 -3.76
N GLN A 132 -1.36 18.47 -3.71
CA GLN A 132 -0.61 19.57 -3.11
C GLN A 132 -0.37 19.35 -1.62
N ILE A 133 -1.42 19.04 -0.85
CA ILE A 133 -1.31 18.76 0.59
C ILE A 133 -0.31 17.60 0.81
N ALA A 134 -0.46 16.48 0.09
CA ALA A 134 0.43 15.35 0.22
C ALA A 134 1.88 15.68 -0.19
N SER A 135 2.09 16.53 -1.20
CA SER A 135 3.40 17.00 -1.61
C SER A 135 4.07 17.87 -0.53
N PHE A 136 3.30 18.75 0.12
CA PHE A 136 3.77 19.50 1.28
C PHE A 136 4.08 18.57 2.46
N MET A 137 3.22 17.58 2.76
CA MET A 137 3.49 16.58 3.80
C MET A 137 4.82 15.89 3.58
N LEU A 138 5.10 15.38 2.37
CA LEU A 138 6.37 14.74 2.04
C LEU A 138 7.58 15.69 2.18
N ARG A 139 7.39 16.97 1.90
CA ARG A 139 8.46 17.98 2.02
C ARG A 139 8.76 18.31 3.47
N TYR A 140 7.73 18.42 4.31
CA TYR A 140 7.88 18.92 5.67
C TYR A 140 7.99 17.83 6.73
N VAL A 141 7.77 16.54 6.38
CA VAL A 141 7.85 15.43 7.34
C VAL A 141 9.21 15.38 8.07
N ASN A 142 10.31 15.61 7.36
CA ASN A 142 11.63 15.62 7.98
C ASN A 142 11.81 16.82 8.91
N VAL A 143 11.29 18.00 8.54
CA VAL A 143 11.36 19.22 9.36
C VAL A 143 10.59 19.05 10.66
N VAL A 144 9.41 18.42 10.60
CA VAL A 144 8.60 18.11 11.79
C VAL A 144 9.29 17.06 12.67
N ASN A 145 9.88 16.04 12.05
CA ASN A 145 10.66 15.02 12.76
C ASN A 145 11.86 15.63 13.51
N ASP A 146 12.62 16.51 12.84
CA ASP A 146 13.75 17.19 13.47
C ASP A 146 13.32 18.06 14.66
N GLU A 147 12.15 18.72 14.54
CA GLU A 147 11.58 19.52 15.61
C GLU A 147 11.14 18.63 16.79
N MET A 148 10.49 17.49 16.50
CA MET A 148 10.14 16.50 17.53
C MET A 148 11.37 15.98 18.26
N GLN A 149 12.45 15.66 17.55
CA GLN A 149 13.70 15.20 18.16
C GLN A 149 14.31 16.27 19.04
N ARG A 150 14.39 17.54 18.58
CA ARG A 150 14.88 18.66 19.41
C ARG A 150 14.07 18.84 20.67
N MET A 151 12.74 18.76 20.58
CA MET A 151 11.86 18.82 21.74
C MET A 151 12.07 17.63 22.69
N SER A 152 12.34 16.44 22.16
CA SER A 152 12.65 15.25 22.98
C SER A 152 13.96 15.43 23.74
N VAL A 153 15.02 15.85 23.06
CA VAL A 153 16.33 16.12 23.69
C VAL A 153 16.20 17.21 24.77
N ALA A 154 15.45 18.29 24.50
CA ALA A 154 15.24 19.35 25.49
C ALA A 154 14.48 18.86 26.75
N ARG A 155 13.55 17.91 26.61
CA ARG A 155 12.89 17.29 27.76
C ARG A 155 13.84 16.39 28.54
N GLN A 156 14.62 15.56 27.86
CA GLN A 156 15.61 14.68 28.47
C GLN A 156 16.67 15.48 29.24
N SER A 157 17.14 16.60 28.71
CA SER A 157 18.08 17.50 29.42
C SER A 157 17.50 18.11 30.70
N ARG A 158 16.15 18.13 30.83
CA ARG A 158 15.45 18.55 32.06
C ARG A 158 15.09 17.37 32.96
N GLY A 159 15.69 16.19 32.75
CA GLY A 159 15.46 15.00 33.54
C GLY A 159 14.13 14.30 33.29
N PHE A 160 13.43 14.62 32.19
CA PHE A 160 12.16 13.98 31.84
C PHE A 160 12.38 12.86 30.82
N GLU A 161 12.11 11.63 31.23
CA GLU A 161 12.02 10.46 30.36
C GLU A 161 10.60 9.88 30.44
N ALA A 162 9.94 9.75 29.28
CA ALA A 162 8.62 9.16 29.23
C ALA A 162 8.72 7.64 29.41
N THR A 163 8.24 7.12 30.55
CA THR A 163 8.32 5.71 30.90
C THR A 163 6.95 5.03 30.97
N GLY A 164 5.85 5.78 30.94
CA GLY A 164 4.53 5.19 31.08
C GLY A 164 3.36 6.09 30.66
N ILE A 165 2.15 5.57 30.87
CA ILE A 165 0.90 6.24 30.51
C ILE A 165 0.71 7.56 31.28
N ARG A 166 1.29 7.69 32.47
CA ARG A 166 1.23 8.91 33.31
C ARG A 166 1.94 10.10 32.67
N ASP A 167 2.83 9.86 31.71
CA ASP A 167 3.62 10.89 31.04
C ASP A 167 2.89 11.49 29.81
N TRP A 168 1.73 10.92 29.45
CA TRP A 168 0.91 11.38 28.34
C TRP A 168 0.58 12.87 28.35
N PRO A 169 0.23 13.51 29.51
CA PRO A 169 -0.04 14.95 29.53
C PRO A 169 1.14 15.80 29.07
N VAL A 170 2.37 15.40 29.42
CA VAL A 170 3.59 16.10 28.99
C VAL A 170 3.82 15.92 27.48
N LEU A 171 3.60 14.71 26.98
CA LEU A 171 3.69 14.43 25.54
C LEU A 171 2.61 15.18 24.75
N ALA A 172 1.38 15.24 25.28
CA ALA A 172 0.28 15.99 24.67
C ALA A 172 0.59 17.50 24.61
N THR A 173 1.16 18.08 25.67
CA THR A 173 1.61 19.47 25.68
C THR A 173 2.69 19.72 24.62
N ALA A 174 3.64 18.79 24.49
CA ALA A 174 4.67 18.87 23.44
C ALA A 174 4.08 18.76 22.03
N ALA A 175 3.11 17.88 21.82
CA ALA A 175 2.40 17.76 20.55
C ALA A 175 1.60 19.03 20.23
N GLY A 176 0.94 19.65 21.23
CA GLY A 176 0.27 20.95 21.08
C GLY A 176 1.23 22.08 20.67
N ALA A 177 2.39 22.17 21.32
CA ALA A 177 3.41 23.14 20.96
C ALA A 177 3.98 22.91 19.54
N LEU A 178 4.17 21.64 19.15
CA LEU A 178 4.59 21.27 17.80
C LEU A 178 3.54 21.68 16.76
N PHE A 179 2.26 21.46 17.07
CA PHE A 179 1.14 21.86 16.20
C PHE A 179 1.13 23.37 15.97
N ILE A 180 1.21 24.18 17.03
CA ILE A 180 1.23 25.64 16.93
C ILE A 180 2.41 26.11 16.05
N ARG A 181 3.61 25.60 16.31
CA ARG A 181 4.82 25.93 15.53
C ARG A 181 4.68 25.53 14.06
N SER A 182 4.07 24.38 13.79
CA SER A 182 3.85 23.89 12.44
C SER A 182 2.82 24.75 11.71
N TYR A 183 1.76 25.18 12.41
CA TYR A 183 0.74 26.07 11.89
C TYR A 183 1.32 27.44 11.49
N GLU A 184 2.02 28.10 12.41
CA GLU A 184 2.69 29.39 12.14
C GLU A 184 3.70 29.30 10.99
N ARG A 185 4.41 28.19 10.88
CA ARG A 185 5.32 27.94 9.75
C ARG A 185 4.55 27.79 8.45
N GLY A 186 3.43 27.05 8.45
CA GLY A 186 2.56 26.89 7.29
C GLY A 186 2.01 28.25 6.81
N GLU A 187 1.58 29.10 7.73
CA GLU A 187 1.11 30.43 7.43
C GLU A 187 2.20 31.31 6.78
N ARG A 188 3.42 31.32 7.35
CA ARG A 188 4.55 32.04 6.75
C ARG A 188 4.91 31.55 5.36
N VAL A 189 4.88 30.22 5.15
CA VAL A 189 5.13 29.62 3.82
C VAL A 189 4.03 30.01 2.84
N HIS A 190 2.78 30.00 3.27
CA HIS A 190 1.65 30.41 2.44
C HIS A 190 1.76 31.87 2.01
N LEU A 191 2.03 32.79 2.94
CA LEU A 191 2.24 34.21 2.64
C LEU A 191 3.41 34.42 1.68
N ALA A 192 4.52 33.69 1.87
CA ALA A 192 5.67 33.73 0.97
C ALA A 192 5.33 33.22 -0.44
N MET A 193 4.46 32.22 -0.56
CA MET A 193 3.98 31.74 -1.86
C MET A 193 3.08 32.78 -2.54
N LEU A 194 2.15 33.40 -1.80
CA LEU A 194 1.31 34.49 -2.34
C LEU A 194 2.14 35.65 -2.86
N ALA A 195 3.18 36.04 -2.11
CA ALA A 195 4.11 37.10 -2.54
C ALA A 195 4.88 36.72 -3.84
N ARG A 196 4.97 35.45 -4.17
CA ARG A 196 5.58 34.95 -5.42
C ARG A 196 4.57 34.67 -6.53
N GLY A 197 3.32 35.09 -6.37
CA GLY A 197 2.26 34.94 -7.37
C GLY A 197 1.57 33.59 -7.35
N PHE A 198 1.56 32.87 -6.22
CA PHE A 198 0.81 31.63 -6.07
C PHE A 198 -0.69 31.91 -6.22
N ASN A 199 -1.33 31.24 -7.15
CA ASN A 199 -2.74 31.39 -7.51
C ASN A 199 -3.58 30.14 -7.17
N GLY A 200 -3.09 29.30 -6.24
CA GLY A 200 -3.76 28.04 -5.87
C GLY A 200 -3.24 26.82 -6.61
N GLU A 201 -2.38 26.97 -7.62
CA GLU A 201 -1.74 25.85 -8.32
C GLU A 201 -0.21 25.94 -8.18
N LEU A 202 0.40 24.78 -7.86
CA LEU A 202 1.86 24.66 -7.93
C LEU A 202 2.31 24.52 -9.39
N PRO A 203 3.49 25.04 -9.76
CA PRO A 203 4.03 24.84 -11.10
C PRO A 203 4.08 23.35 -11.45
N LYS A 204 3.46 22.98 -12.54
CA LYS A 204 3.44 21.60 -13.05
C LYS A 204 4.69 21.34 -13.86
N ASP A 205 5.67 20.69 -13.25
CA ASP A 205 6.88 20.22 -13.95
C ASP A 205 6.65 18.79 -14.50
N ILE A 206 5.50 18.60 -15.16
CA ILE A 206 5.08 17.28 -15.65
C ILE A 206 5.42 17.21 -17.15
N LYS A 207 6.59 16.67 -17.47
CA LYS A 207 6.77 16.04 -18.78
C LYS A 207 5.99 14.73 -18.79
N ILE A 208 4.75 14.77 -19.28
CA ILE A 208 3.94 13.57 -19.49
C ILE A 208 4.56 12.84 -20.69
N THR A 209 5.42 11.88 -20.43
CA THR A 209 5.84 10.91 -21.42
C THR A 209 4.67 9.95 -21.64
N ASN A 210 3.73 10.34 -22.49
CA ASN A 210 2.60 9.51 -22.90
C ASN A 210 3.05 8.59 -24.03
N ASP A 211 4.08 7.81 -23.79
CA ASP A 211 4.59 6.87 -24.78
C ASP A 211 3.76 5.58 -24.71
N LYS A 212 3.01 5.32 -25.78
CA LYS A 212 2.17 4.11 -25.94
C LYS A 212 2.94 2.82 -25.64
N LYS A 213 4.25 2.82 -25.86
CA LYS A 213 5.14 1.69 -25.59
C LYS A 213 5.14 1.30 -24.11
N TYR A 214 5.15 2.28 -23.18
CA TYR A 214 5.11 2.00 -21.74
C TYR A 214 3.75 1.44 -21.30
N TRP A 215 2.67 1.93 -21.90
CA TRP A 215 1.34 1.38 -21.64
C TRP A 215 1.24 -0.08 -22.10
N ILE A 216 1.71 -0.40 -23.29
CA ILE A 216 1.70 -1.77 -23.80
C ILE A 216 2.51 -2.68 -22.87
N SER A 217 3.74 -2.30 -22.50
CA SER A 217 4.59 -3.15 -21.67
C SER A 217 4.04 -3.38 -20.26
N ALA A 218 3.37 -2.40 -19.67
CA ALA A 218 2.83 -2.54 -18.32
C ALA A 218 1.47 -3.28 -18.29
N LEU A 219 0.64 -3.10 -19.33
CA LEU A 219 -0.65 -3.78 -19.44
C LEU A 219 -0.52 -5.27 -19.78
N VAL A 220 0.64 -5.73 -20.22
CA VAL A 220 0.91 -7.17 -20.41
C VAL A 220 0.65 -7.95 -19.11
N ILE A 221 1.04 -7.41 -17.97
CA ILE A 221 0.91 -8.08 -16.66
C ILE A 221 -0.56 -8.32 -16.29
N PRO A 222 -1.44 -7.31 -16.21
CA PRO A 222 -2.86 -7.53 -15.92
C PRO A 222 -3.59 -8.27 -17.06
N LEU A 223 -3.16 -8.14 -18.32
CA LEU A 223 -3.72 -8.92 -19.43
C LEU A 223 -3.41 -10.42 -19.28
N LEU A 224 -2.19 -10.80 -18.90
CA LEU A 224 -1.86 -12.19 -18.58
C LEU A 224 -2.73 -12.72 -17.45
N ALA A 225 -2.93 -11.92 -16.40
CA ALA A 225 -3.82 -12.30 -15.31
C ALA A 225 -5.28 -12.48 -15.76
N LEU A 226 -5.76 -11.60 -16.64
CA LEU A 226 -7.11 -11.69 -17.22
C LEU A 226 -7.26 -12.95 -18.09
N ILE A 227 -6.27 -13.28 -18.91
CA ILE A 227 -6.27 -14.50 -19.72
C ILE A 227 -6.34 -15.74 -18.82
N VAL A 228 -5.55 -15.77 -17.74
CA VAL A 228 -5.60 -16.86 -16.76
C VAL A 228 -6.99 -16.97 -16.13
N LEU A 229 -7.61 -15.85 -15.74
CA LEU A 229 -8.96 -15.83 -15.19
C LEU A 229 -9.98 -16.42 -16.19
N LEU A 230 -9.95 -15.98 -17.44
CA LEU A 230 -10.88 -16.45 -18.50
C LEU A 230 -10.68 -17.94 -18.80
N LEU A 231 -9.44 -18.41 -18.89
CA LEU A 231 -9.14 -19.82 -19.12
C LEU A 231 -9.62 -20.71 -17.98
N THR A 232 -9.41 -20.29 -16.73
CA THR A 232 -9.85 -21.06 -15.56
C THR A 232 -11.36 -21.01 -15.40
N TRP A 233 -12.03 -19.94 -15.79
CA TRP A 233 -13.49 -19.85 -15.81
C TRP A 233 -14.11 -20.81 -16.84
N GLN A 234 -13.53 -20.88 -18.05
CA GLN A 234 -13.98 -21.85 -19.08
C GLN A 234 -13.77 -23.30 -18.63
N LEU A 235 -12.63 -23.61 -18.01
CA LEU A 235 -12.34 -24.97 -17.50
C LEU A 235 -13.27 -25.34 -16.33
N GLY A 236 -13.63 -24.39 -15.47
CA GLY A 236 -14.57 -24.59 -14.37
C GLY A 236 -16.00 -24.83 -14.85
N SER A 237 -16.44 -24.17 -15.89
CA SER A 237 -17.78 -24.37 -16.49
C SER A 237 -17.91 -25.69 -17.28
N TYR A 238 -16.81 -26.34 -17.62
CA TYR A 238 -16.83 -27.64 -18.31
C TYR A 238 -16.91 -28.83 -17.34
N ASN A 239 -16.58 -28.60 -16.06
CA ASN A 239 -16.56 -29.63 -15.00
C ASN A 239 -17.75 -29.52 -13.99
N ALA A 240 -18.66 -28.58 -14.21
CA ALA A 240 -19.91 -28.41 -13.48
C ALA A 240 -21.10 -28.90 -14.31
#